data_872faab0c7d0e256ba15682a7a100c88
#
_entry.id   872faab0c7d0e256ba15682a7a100c88
#
_cell.length_a   1.000
_cell.length_b   1.000
_cell.length_c   1.000
_cell.angle_alpha   90.00
_cell.angle_beta   90.00
_cell.angle_gamma   90.00
#
_symmetry.space_group_name_H-M   'P 1'
#
loop_
_entity.id
_entity.type
_entity.pdbx_description
1 polymer ?
#
loop_
_entity_poly.entity_id
_entity_poly.type
_entity_poly.pdbx_seq_one_letter_code
_entity_poly.pdbx_strand_id
1 'polypeptide(L)'
;SAPYYDDAATKEYNRLNDTNDSVFVMRYFAETANTGNYGNSVAGNLNMDPSGQTVDAQLFFDPGWNQYMYSNTSGRDLHYDAGAMLVPSNAALDYWWNHDGKVLQNMYGSWDNVPIKVLVKMMNINMINTFSETVPSKFNNIVDNTTKVPLGVTTSDVDSCFMGCNGVIYLTNKVFTPADYSSVSFPALVNQNTMSVIYWAIENLNFEPYLNSMDSYYSFITPTNNAMLSYVDPCSYAASKTVLYTFFYDDKAKTVKAHRYYYDLDSGSIDTSTSLSDATGDQVKDRLEDLLNGLIIVGNVEDGHSYYKSKGGSPIHVTNAGVVGSMTVAGGLQLERSKHVIINKIYDQSENGNGKAYVVDDNIPLTSKRSTYNILQKDERYSEFFKLLDGSRGSLISQKLSGTYSCVDYNISLFDAYNYTVYVPTNESIMKLITDGYLPTWDDYEKLTVDDFGGDRKAYNNGRNTLADIITNFLRYHIQDNSVFIGGNIMNNVKFETSKINPLNKRFFSLTVNADDNSLSVEDQLGNMRNVTKQSGLYNNIGREYWFQVSGSGTSAVDQIYNASDVVVNQIDGPLFYEQNQLRPWRAVIGLSTNGAKLSKAGRK
;
A
#
# COMPACT_ATOMS: atom_id res chain seq x y z
N SER A 1 11.62 14.95 30.54
CA SER A 1 11.57 15.34 31.95
C SER A 1 11.07 16.77 32.09
N ALA A 2 10.45 17.09 33.22
CA ALA A 2 9.96 18.42 33.53
C ALA A 2 10.42 18.85 34.93
N PRO A 3 10.69 20.15 35.16
CA PRO A 3 10.96 20.64 36.48
C PRO A 3 9.71 20.45 37.35
N TYR A 4 9.95 19.92 38.53
CA TYR A 4 8.90 19.55 39.48
C TYR A 4 9.27 20.11 40.84
N TYR A 5 8.37 20.91 41.46
CA TYR A 5 8.57 21.43 42.79
C TYR A 5 8.59 20.28 43.81
N ASP A 6 9.64 20.20 44.60
CA ASP A 6 9.78 19.21 45.66
C ASP A 6 9.69 19.91 47.02
N ASP A 7 8.52 19.72 47.68
CA ASP A 7 8.25 20.34 48.99
C ASP A 7 9.21 19.82 50.08
N ALA A 8 9.53 18.52 50.06
CA ALA A 8 10.43 17.93 51.06
C ALA A 8 11.87 18.42 50.89
N ALA A 9 12.37 18.42 49.64
CA ALA A 9 13.68 18.95 49.33
C ALA A 9 13.77 20.46 49.58
N THR A 10 12.72 21.20 49.31
CA THR A 10 12.62 22.62 49.59
C THR A 10 12.73 22.93 51.09
N LYS A 11 11.96 22.19 51.91
CA LYS A 11 11.99 22.36 53.36
C LYS A 11 13.38 22.02 53.96
N GLU A 12 13.99 20.95 53.52
CA GLU A 12 15.29 20.52 54.01
C GLU A 12 16.40 21.47 53.51
N TYR A 13 16.37 21.90 52.27
CA TYR A 13 17.31 22.88 51.74
C TYR A 13 17.27 24.18 52.53
N ASN A 14 16.07 24.73 52.75
CA ASN A 14 15.88 25.98 53.48
C ASN A 14 16.31 25.84 54.96
N ARG A 15 16.02 24.67 55.57
CA ARG A 15 16.47 24.37 56.94
C ARG A 15 17.99 24.35 57.04
N LEU A 16 18.70 23.80 56.03
CA LEU A 16 20.16 23.68 56.04
C LEU A 16 20.87 24.97 55.70
N ASN A 17 20.27 25.82 54.87
CA ASN A 17 20.91 27.01 54.33
C ASN A 17 20.35 28.33 54.85
N ASP A 18 19.34 28.25 55.75
CA ASP A 18 18.65 29.42 56.30
C ASP A 18 18.10 30.34 55.21
N THR A 19 17.49 29.76 54.18
CA THR A 19 16.94 30.45 53.01
C THR A 19 15.42 30.20 52.89
N ASN A 20 14.80 30.83 51.93
CA ASN A 20 13.39 30.67 51.58
C ASN A 20 13.22 30.39 50.07
N ASP A 21 14.12 29.60 49.53
CA ASP A 21 14.18 29.23 48.11
C ASP A 21 13.23 28.05 47.80
N SER A 22 12.88 27.91 46.56
CA SER A 22 12.11 26.75 46.04
C SER A 22 13.05 25.81 45.32
N VAL A 23 13.05 24.54 45.74
CA VAL A 23 13.84 23.48 45.11
C VAL A 23 12.99 22.73 44.11
N PHE A 24 13.47 22.65 42.88
CA PHE A 24 12.87 21.91 41.78
C PHE A 24 13.75 20.71 41.42
N VAL A 25 13.16 19.56 41.26
CA VAL A 25 13.80 18.35 40.76
C VAL A 25 13.28 18.03 39.36
N MET A 26 14.14 17.50 38.52
CA MET A 26 13.72 17.03 37.21
C MET A 26 13.06 15.67 37.35
N ARG A 27 11.83 15.52 36.86
CA ARG A 27 11.15 14.24 36.81
C ARG A 27 11.14 13.69 35.39
N TYR A 28 11.27 12.40 35.33
CA TYR A 28 11.24 11.61 34.11
C TYR A 28 9.88 10.91 34.01
N PHE A 29 9.23 11.02 32.86
CA PHE A 29 7.94 10.40 32.57
C PHE A 29 8.10 9.44 31.41
N ALA A 30 7.80 8.15 31.63
CA ALA A 30 7.82 7.11 30.64
C ALA A 30 6.42 6.55 30.39
N GLU A 31 6.13 6.15 29.18
CA GLU A 31 4.85 5.57 28.79
C GLU A 31 4.54 4.30 29.57
N THR A 32 5.54 3.44 29.77
CA THR A 32 5.41 2.19 30.53
C THR A 32 5.03 2.42 31.99
N ALA A 33 5.40 3.53 32.57
CA ALA A 33 5.01 3.88 33.94
C ALA A 33 3.51 4.19 34.07
N ASN A 34 2.83 4.49 32.95
CA ASN A 34 1.43 4.86 32.88
C ASN A 34 0.49 3.65 32.68
N THR A 35 0.99 2.49 32.32
CA THR A 35 0.16 1.35 31.88
C THR A 35 -0.52 0.59 33.02
N GLY A 36 -0.26 0.93 34.27
CA GLY A 36 -0.84 0.21 35.43
C GLY A 36 -0.44 -1.26 35.56
N ASN A 37 0.40 -1.76 34.65
CA ASN A 37 0.86 -3.15 34.62
C ASN A 37 1.69 -3.53 35.84
N TYR A 38 2.14 -2.53 36.57
CA TYR A 38 2.92 -2.72 37.80
C TYR A 38 2.07 -2.69 39.09
N GLY A 39 0.75 -2.68 38.92
CA GLY A 39 -0.21 -2.90 40.02
C GLY A 39 -0.13 -1.93 41.18
N ASN A 40 0.47 -0.76 41.01
CA ASN A 40 0.81 0.06 42.16
C ASN A 40 0.60 1.55 41.89
N SER A 41 0.02 2.22 42.87
CA SER A 41 -0.18 3.66 42.91
C SER A 41 1.09 4.51 42.67
N VAL A 42 2.26 3.94 42.87
CA VAL A 42 3.54 4.64 42.66
C VAL A 42 3.82 4.86 41.17
N ALA A 43 3.56 3.89 40.29
CA ALA A 43 3.73 4.03 38.86
C ALA A 43 2.78 5.09 38.27
N GLY A 44 1.53 5.09 38.70
CA GLY A 44 0.56 6.13 38.30
C GLY A 44 0.93 7.54 38.77
N ASN A 45 1.59 7.65 39.92
CA ASN A 45 2.01 8.97 40.45
C ASN A 45 3.18 9.61 39.72
N LEU A 46 3.96 8.82 38.98
CA LEU A 46 5.07 9.36 38.16
C LEU A 46 4.60 10.20 36.98
N ASN A 47 3.37 10.00 36.56
CA ASN A 47 2.74 10.74 35.47
C ASN A 47 1.81 11.86 35.96
N MET A 48 1.93 12.26 37.20
CA MET A 48 1.17 13.37 37.77
C MET A 48 2.10 14.54 38.08
N ASP A 49 1.67 15.74 37.74
CA ASP A 49 2.33 16.97 38.15
C ASP A 49 2.09 17.24 39.66
N PRO A 50 2.73 18.25 40.25
CA PRO A 50 2.56 18.60 41.65
C PRO A 50 1.12 18.96 42.04
N SER A 51 0.28 19.38 41.09
CA SER A 51 -1.13 19.69 41.31
C SER A 51 -2.03 18.47 41.28
N GLY A 52 -1.48 17.27 40.98
CA GLY A 52 -2.23 16.03 40.83
C GLY A 52 -2.85 15.84 39.45
N GLN A 53 -2.48 16.67 38.45
CA GLN A 53 -2.92 16.49 37.08
C GLN A 53 -2.11 15.40 36.40
N THR A 54 -2.78 14.55 35.63
CA THR A 54 -2.10 13.52 34.82
C THR A 54 -1.28 14.18 33.73
N VAL A 55 -0.01 13.79 33.61
CA VAL A 55 0.90 14.23 32.54
C VAL A 55 1.01 13.09 31.53
N ASP A 56 0.80 13.40 30.26
CA ASP A 56 0.99 12.43 29.18
C ASP A 56 2.44 11.92 29.16
N ALA A 57 2.63 10.60 29.18
CA ALA A 57 3.93 10.01 29.02
C ALA A 57 4.43 10.22 27.59
N GLN A 58 5.59 10.86 27.47
CA GLN A 58 6.17 11.21 26.18
C GLN A 58 7.26 10.23 25.73
N LEU A 59 7.86 9.49 26.68
CA LEU A 59 8.97 8.59 26.41
C LEU A 59 8.47 7.17 26.23
N PHE A 60 9.02 6.49 25.24
CA PHE A 60 8.59 5.18 24.77
C PHE A 60 8.70 4.08 25.86
N PHE A 61 9.75 4.11 26.66
CA PHE A 61 9.93 3.17 27.74
C PHE A 61 10.74 3.78 28.90
N ASP A 62 10.66 3.12 30.05
CA ASP A 62 11.51 3.39 31.20
C ASP A 62 12.76 2.53 31.08
N PRO A 63 13.98 3.10 31.01
CA PRO A 63 15.22 2.32 30.93
C PRO A 63 15.58 1.62 32.24
N GLY A 64 14.64 1.37 33.12
CA GLY A 64 14.80 0.71 34.40
C GLY A 64 15.03 1.66 35.57
N TRP A 65 15.01 2.95 35.38
CA TRP A 65 15.26 3.94 36.45
C TRP A 65 14.21 3.91 37.56
N ASN A 66 12.96 3.58 37.20
CA ASN A 66 11.84 3.55 38.15
C ASN A 66 11.57 2.15 38.74
N GLN A 67 12.26 1.13 38.31
CA GLN A 67 11.97 -0.26 38.70
C GLN A 67 12.18 -0.50 40.21
N TYR A 68 13.11 0.20 40.83
CA TYR A 68 13.34 0.12 42.28
C TYR A 68 12.26 0.78 43.12
N MET A 69 11.38 1.56 42.49
CA MET A 69 10.29 2.25 43.17
C MET A 69 9.01 1.41 43.26
N TYR A 70 8.93 0.31 42.53
CA TYR A 70 7.77 -0.57 42.59
C TYR A 70 7.78 -1.43 43.86
N SER A 71 6.70 -1.36 44.64
CA SER A 71 6.54 -2.18 45.82
C SER A 71 6.11 -3.59 45.51
N ASN A 72 5.77 -3.90 44.28
CA ASN A 72 5.39 -5.25 43.85
C ASN A 72 6.63 -6.11 43.66
N THR A 73 6.74 -7.13 44.47
CA THR A 73 7.89 -8.04 44.50
C THR A 73 8.01 -8.93 43.26
N SER A 74 6.96 -9.11 42.50
CA SER A 74 6.99 -9.94 41.28
C SER A 74 7.76 -9.32 40.11
N GLY A 75 8.05 -8.03 40.13
CA GLY A 75 8.86 -7.34 39.13
C GLY A 75 10.30 -7.06 39.56
N ARG A 76 10.70 -7.48 40.76
CA ARG A 76 12.04 -7.29 41.32
C ARG A 76 12.80 -8.60 41.37
N ASP A 77 13.11 -9.12 40.24
CA ASP A 77 14.07 -10.23 40.21
C ASP A 77 15.48 -9.65 40.31
N LEU A 78 16.36 -10.32 41.01
CA LEU A 78 17.80 -10.01 41.04
C LEU A 78 18.44 -10.13 39.65
N HIS A 79 17.74 -10.76 38.73
CA HIS A 79 18.15 -10.92 37.33
C HIS A 79 17.53 -9.90 36.38
N TYR A 80 16.85 -8.89 36.92
CA TYR A 80 16.25 -7.86 36.08
C TYR A 80 17.36 -7.05 35.40
N ASP A 81 17.32 -6.99 34.07
CA ASP A 81 18.28 -6.24 33.28
C ASP A 81 18.06 -4.72 33.46
N ALA A 82 19.13 -3.99 33.60
CA ALA A 82 19.10 -2.54 33.72
C ALA A 82 19.11 -1.89 32.33
N GLY A 83 18.68 -0.64 32.25
CA GLY A 83 18.68 0.10 30.98
C GLY A 83 20.03 0.70 30.62
N ALA A 84 20.15 1.12 29.37
CA ALA A 84 21.26 1.92 28.88
C ALA A 84 20.76 3.18 28.17
N MET A 85 21.55 4.24 28.19
CA MET A 85 21.26 5.47 27.49
C MET A 85 22.49 5.97 26.72
N LEU A 86 22.30 6.25 25.44
CA LEU A 86 23.29 6.92 24.60
C LEU A 86 23.05 8.43 24.71
N VAL A 87 23.98 9.17 25.25
CA VAL A 87 23.85 10.62 25.48
C VAL A 87 24.92 11.34 24.68
N PRO A 88 24.55 12.06 23.61
CA PRO A 88 25.49 12.84 22.85
C PRO A 88 26.04 14.00 23.68
N SER A 89 27.32 14.29 23.52
CA SER A 89 27.92 15.50 24.10
C SER A 89 27.31 16.76 23.49
N ASN A 90 27.42 17.89 24.20
CA ASN A 90 26.94 19.16 23.64
C ASN A 90 27.63 19.50 22.31
N ALA A 91 28.92 19.19 22.18
CA ALA A 91 29.63 19.38 20.91
C ALA A 91 29.09 18.49 19.78
N ALA A 92 28.75 17.26 20.07
CA ALA A 92 28.12 16.37 19.11
C ALA A 92 26.71 16.87 18.70
N LEU A 93 25.91 17.34 19.66
CA LEU A 93 24.59 17.94 19.39
C LEU A 93 24.70 19.20 18.54
N ASP A 94 25.64 20.12 18.86
CA ASP A 94 25.89 21.36 18.09
C ASP A 94 26.35 21.03 16.68
N TYR A 95 27.26 20.07 16.53
CA TYR A 95 27.70 19.62 15.21
C TYR A 95 26.54 19.09 14.39
N TRP A 96 25.79 18.12 14.96
CA TRP A 96 24.65 17.52 14.30
C TRP A 96 23.60 18.56 13.90
N TRP A 97 23.23 19.48 14.80
CA TRP A 97 22.26 20.54 14.54
C TRP A 97 22.59 21.41 13.33
N ASN A 98 23.89 21.66 13.14
CA ASN A 98 24.38 22.49 12.04
C ASN A 98 24.68 21.71 10.75
N HIS A 99 24.65 20.37 10.77
CA HIS A 99 24.97 19.52 9.63
C HIS A 99 23.79 18.56 9.32
N ASP A 100 23.76 17.39 9.89
CA ASP A 100 22.75 16.36 9.58
C ASP A 100 21.33 16.76 10.03
N GLY A 101 21.23 17.46 11.15
CA GLY A 101 19.97 18.02 11.68
C GLY A 101 19.55 19.35 11.08
N LYS A 102 20.27 19.84 10.07
CA LYS A 102 20.05 21.17 9.48
C LYS A 102 18.63 21.35 8.91
N VAL A 103 17.99 20.29 8.52
CA VAL A 103 16.60 20.34 8.07
C VAL A 103 15.68 20.81 9.20
N LEU A 104 15.85 20.28 10.41
CA LEU A 104 15.10 20.72 11.60
C LEU A 104 15.49 22.15 11.98
N GLN A 105 16.77 22.48 11.91
CA GLN A 105 17.25 23.86 12.16
C GLN A 105 16.60 24.86 11.21
N ASN A 106 16.55 24.56 9.93
CA ASN A 106 15.93 25.42 8.92
C ASN A 106 14.41 25.57 9.13
N MET A 107 13.75 24.52 9.63
CA MET A 107 12.30 24.54 9.88
C MET A 107 11.95 25.30 11.17
N TYR A 108 12.69 25.11 12.22
CA TYR A 108 12.32 25.56 13.57
C TYR A 108 13.23 26.65 14.14
N GLY A 109 14.42 26.84 13.61
CA GLY A 109 15.39 27.87 14.00
C GLY A 109 16.14 27.56 15.30
N SER A 110 15.49 26.96 16.29
CA SER A 110 16.10 26.57 17.57
C SER A 110 15.48 25.30 18.13
N TRP A 111 16.19 24.64 19.04
CA TRP A 111 15.68 23.45 19.74
C TRP A 111 14.37 23.68 20.49
N ASP A 112 14.19 24.88 21.05
CA ASP A 112 12.99 25.23 21.83
C ASP A 112 11.70 25.25 20.98
N ASN A 113 11.84 25.42 19.67
CA ASN A 113 10.73 25.44 18.73
C ASN A 113 10.44 24.07 18.10
N VAL A 114 11.33 23.07 18.29
CA VAL A 114 11.11 21.72 17.75
C VAL A 114 9.95 21.07 18.51
N PRO A 115 8.94 20.55 17.82
CA PRO A 115 7.83 19.89 18.47
C PRO A 115 8.27 18.75 19.39
N ILE A 116 7.68 18.67 20.57
CA ILE A 116 8.06 17.66 21.58
C ILE A 116 8.01 16.23 21.02
N LYS A 117 7.07 15.91 20.17
CA LYS A 117 6.95 14.58 19.55
C LYS A 117 8.15 14.23 18.65
N VAL A 118 8.74 15.20 17.98
CA VAL A 118 9.97 15.00 17.19
C VAL A 118 11.13 14.70 18.13
N LEU A 119 11.30 15.50 19.20
CA LEU A 119 12.35 15.28 20.21
C LEU A 119 12.20 13.94 20.93
N VAL A 120 10.97 13.52 21.23
CA VAL A 120 10.69 12.24 21.89
C VAL A 120 11.16 11.06 21.05
N LYS A 121 10.98 11.08 19.74
CA LYS A 121 11.51 10.02 18.86
C LYS A 121 13.02 9.92 18.94
N MET A 122 13.72 11.05 18.94
CA MET A 122 15.18 11.10 19.11
C MET A 122 15.62 10.58 20.48
N MET A 123 14.89 10.92 21.55
CA MET A 123 15.20 10.41 22.89
C MET A 123 14.95 8.91 22.99
N ASN A 124 13.84 8.45 22.48
CA ASN A 124 13.42 7.04 22.59
C ASN A 124 14.43 6.07 21.96
N ILE A 125 14.98 6.42 20.78
CA ILE A 125 15.96 5.53 20.13
C ILE A 125 17.31 5.49 20.89
N ASN A 126 17.61 6.50 21.69
CA ASN A 126 18.81 6.56 22.54
C ASN A 126 18.60 5.94 23.93
N MET A 127 17.38 5.45 24.23
CA MET A 127 17.01 4.81 25.48
C MET A 127 16.79 3.33 25.25
N ILE A 128 17.68 2.48 25.76
CA ILE A 128 17.69 1.03 25.49
C ILE A 128 17.33 0.31 26.78
N ASN A 129 16.33 -0.58 26.73
CA ASN A 129 15.74 -1.23 27.90
C ASN A 129 16.53 -2.44 28.42
N THR A 130 17.73 -2.67 27.92
CA THR A 130 18.59 -3.76 28.32
C THR A 130 20.04 -3.30 28.40
N PHE A 131 20.71 -3.57 29.50
CA PHE A 131 22.14 -3.33 29.64
C PHE A 131 22.96 -4.48 29.05
N SER A 132 22.51 -5.71 29.22
CA SER A 132 23.25 -6.89 28.77
C SER A 132 23.43 -6.96 27.25
N GLU A 133 22.53 -6.32 26.50
CA GLU A 133 22.62 -6.24 25.04
C GLU A 133 23.33 -4.96 24.54
N THR A 134 23.74 -4.08 25.46
CA THR A 134 24.42 -2.82 25.13
C THR A 134 25.86 -2.73 25.65
N VAL A 135 26.45 -3.87 26.01
CA VAL A 135 27.90 -3.93 26.32
C VAL A 135 28.73 -3.72 25.04
N PRO A 136 29.97 -3.18 25.14
CA PRO A 136 30.75 -2.80 23.96
C PRO A 136 30.90 -3.88 22.87
N SER A 137 30.96 -5.16 23.27
CA SER A 137 31.02 -6.29 22.33
C SER A 137 29.71 -6.53 21.55
N LYS A 138 28.61 -5.88 21.92
CA LYS A 138 27.29 -6.02 21.31
C LYS A 138 26.77 -4.72 20.70
N PHE A 139 27.55 -3.64 20.66
CA PHE A 139 27.13 -2.35 20.14
C PHE A 139 26.54 -2.46 18.73
N ASN A 140 27.08 -3.32 17.87
CA ASN A 140 26.57 -3.54 16.53
C ASN A 140 25.15 -4.16 16.49
N ASN A 141 24.67 -4.71 17.60
CA ASN A 141 23.33 -5.32 17.69
C ASN A 141 22.27 -4.33 18.20
N ILE A 142 22.68 -3.11 18.57
CA ILE A 142 21.75 -2.09 19.04
C ILE A 142 20.89 -1.64 17.87
N VAL A 143 19.58 -1.78 18.01
CA VAL A 143 18.58 -1.42 17.00
C VAL A 143 17.55 -0.46 17.58
N ASP A 144 16.95 0.33 16.75
CA ASP A 144 15.74 1.07 17.08
C ASP A 144 14.63 0.09 17.48
N ASN A 145 14.01 0.29 18.64
CA ASN A 145 12.97 -0.60 19.14
C ASN A 145 11.72 -0.64 18.25
N THR A 146 11.42 0.44 17.54
CA THR A 146 10.23 0.57 16.67
C THR A 146 10.51 0.02 15.28
N THR A 147 11.54 0.53 14.62
CA THR A 147 11.83 0.22 13.21
C THR A 147 12.70 -1.02 13.02
N LYS A 148 13.37 -1.47 14.09
CA LYS A 148 14.38 -2.56 14.08
C LYS A 148 15.60 -2.27 13.21
N VAL A 149 15.79 -1.01 12.81
CA VAL A 149 16.97 -0.58 12.07
C VAL A 149 18.17 -0.50 13.01
N PRO A 150 19.34 -1.05 12.64
CA PRO A 150 20.57 -0.92 13.43
C PRO A 150 20.98 0.54 13.60
N LEU A 151 21.34 0.95 14.82
CA LEU A 151 21.83 2.30 15.11
C LEU A 151 23.28 2.51 14.66
N GLY A 152 24.01 1.45 14.37
CA GLY A 152 25.41 1.52 13.95
C GLY A 152 26.34 2.06 15.02
N VAL A 153 26.07 1.78 16.30
CA VAL A 153 26.92 2.18 17.42
C VAL A 153 28.22 1.40 17.38
N THR A 154 29.33 2.12 17.54
CA THR A 154 30.68 1.53 17.64
C THR A 154 31.37 2.00 18.91
N THR A 155 32.44 1.30 19.30
CA THR A 155 33.24 1.70 20.47
C THR A 155 33.92 3.05 20.30
N SER A 156 34.20 3.48 19.06
CA SER A 156 34.77 4.80 18.75
C SER A 156 33.77 5.94 18.91
N ASP A 157 32.48 5.65 18.95
CA ASP A 157 31.44 6.65 19.16
C ASP A 157 31.25 7.00 20.64
N VAL A 158 31.88 6.25 21.57
CA VAL A 158 31.72 6.41 23.00
C VAL A 158 32.98 7.02 23.64
N ASP A 159 32.83 8.24 24.17
CA ASP A 159 33.91 8.93 24.87
C ASP A 159 34.06 8.50 26.33
N SER A 160 32.94 8.21 27.00
CA SER A 160 32.91 7.86 28.43
C SER A 160 31.72 7.00 28.76
N CYS A 161 31.85 6.23 29.84
CA CYS A 161 30.80 5.37 30.37
C CYS A 161 30.58 5.67 31.85
N PHE A 162 29.33 5.88 32.24
CA PHE A 162 28.93 6.11 33.63
C PHE A 162 27.97 5.02 34.07
N MET A 163 28.32 4.29 35.11
CA MET A 163 27.47 3.25 35.65
C MET A 163 26.69 3.75 36.87
N GLY A 164 25.37 3.67 36.76
CA GLY A 164 24.45 3.86 37.89
C GLY A 164 24.02 2.54 38.51
N CYS A 165 23.21 2.63 39.57
CA CYS A 165 22.66 1.45 40.23
C CYS A 165 21.55 0.74 39.39
N ASN A 166 21.02 1.40 38.38
CA ASN A 166 19.88 0.95 37.57
C ASN A 166 20.12 1.09 36.05
N GLY A 167 21.34 1.37 35.63
CA GLY A 167 21.65 1.49 34.24
C GLY A 167 23.02 2.03 33.93
N VAL A 168 23.31 2.16 32.66
CA VAL A 168 24.56 2.73 32.14
C VAL A 168 24.25 3.92 31.23
N ILE A 169 25.09 4.94 31.30
CA ILE A 169 25.08 6.08 30.38
C ILE A 169 26.37 6.03 29.56
N TYR A 170 26.24 5.98 28.26
CA TYR A 170 27.34 6.15 27.32
C TYR A 170 27.34 7.58 26.80
N LEU A 171 28.34 8.37 27.15
CA LEU A 171 28.57 9.70 26.55
C LEU A 171 29.14 9.49 25.16
N THR A 172 28.43 10.01 24.15
CA THR A 172 28.79 9.78 22.75
C THR A 172 29.28 11.07 22.06
N ASN A 173 30.21 10.91 21.12
CA ASN A 173 30.69 12.00 20.25
C ASN A 173 29.88 12.11 18.95
N LYS A 174 28.82 11.31 18.83
CA LYS A 174 27.90 11.25 17.70
C LYS A 174 26.46 11.27 18.20
N VAL A 175 25.56 11.87 17.41
CA VAL A 175 24.11 11.82 17.64
C VAL A 175 23.53 10.64 16.87
N PHE A 176 22.82 9.76 17.55
CA PHE A 176 22.03 8.72 16.91
C PHE A 176 20.61 9.22 16.71
N THR A 177 20.14 9.17 15.47
CA THR A 177 18.84 9.71 15.06
C THR A 177 17.91 8.61 14.61
N PRO A 178 16.58 8.75 14.83
CA PRO A 178 15.61 7.83 14.27
C PRO A 178 15.68 7.83 12.74
N ALA A 179 15.43 6.67 12.14
CA ALA A 179 15.37 6.52 10.69
C ALA A 179 14.32 7.45 10.05
N ASP A 180 13.27 7.79 10.79
CA ASP A 180 12.25 8.78 10.37
C ASP A 180 12.85 10.12 9.93
N TYR A 181 13.98 10.56 10.51
CA TYR A 181 14.57 11.87 10.18
C TYR A 181 15.24 11.91 8.80
N SER A 182 15.61 10.76 8.28
CA SER A 182 16.21 10.60 6.96
C SER A 182 15.36 9.81 5.97
N SER A 183 14.16 9.40 6.39
CA SER A 183 13.25 8.64 5.54
C SER A 183 12.19 9.50 4.87
N VAL A 184 11.49 8.91 3.92
CA VAL A 184 10.35 9.53 3.23
C VAL A 184 9.15 9.77 4.15
N SER A 185 9.13 9.24 5.38
CA SER A 185 8.10 9.52 6.39
C SER A 185 8.31 10.88 7.10
N PHE A 186 9.48 11.49 6.97
CA PHE A 186 9.87 12.74 7.62
C PHE A 186 8.83 13.87 7.51
N PRO A 187 8.21 14.16 6.34
CA PRO A 187 7.21 15.23 6.25
C PRO A 187 6.02 15.03 7.18
N ALA A 188 5.54 13.79 7.31
CA ALA A 188 4.43 13.46 8.20
C ALA A 188 4.80 13.67 9.67
N LEU A 189 6.03 13.30 10.06
CA LEU A 189 6.54 13.50 11.40
C LEU A 189 6.63 14.98 11.78
N VAL A 190 7.17 15.83 10.90
CA VAL A 190 7.44 17.23 11.25
C VAL A 190 6.25 18.17 11.03
N ASN A 191 5.27 17.77 10.24
CA ASN A 191 4.07 18.58 9.94
C ASN A 191 2.79 17.98 10.54
N GLN A 192 2.85 17.41 11.74
CA GLN A 192 1.70 16.72 12.35
C GLN A 192 0.43 17.57 12.45
N ASN A 193 0.55 18.91 12.54
CA ASN A 193 -0.62 19.78 12.54
C ASN A 193 -1.43 19.73 11.23
N THR A 194 -0.76 19.48 10.11
CA THR A 194 -1.37 19.43 8.77
C THR A 194 -1.35 18.03 8.16
N MET A 195 -0.69 17.06 8.81
CA MET A 195 -0.51 15.69 8.32
C MET A 195 -0.80 14.64 9.39
N SER A 196 -1.61 14.98 10.40
CA SER A 196 -1.91 14.07 11.52
C SER A 196 -2.57 12.76 11.09
N VAL A 197 -3.39 12.77 10.05
CA VAL A 197 -4.07 11.58 9.54
C VAL A 197 -3.05 10.58 8.96
N ILE A 198 -2.20 11.05 8.06
CA ILE A 198 -1.20 10.18 7.42
C ILE A 198 -0.12 9.75 8.41
N TYR A 199 0.28 10.63 9.33
CA TYR A 199 1.23 10.29 10.39
C TYR A 199 0.70 9.16 11.28
N TRP A 200 -0.55 9.29 11.74
CA TRP A 200 -1.19 8.23 12.52
C TRP A 200 -1.28 6.91 11.75
N ALA A 201 -1.61 6.97 10.46
CA ALA A 201 -1.70 5.77 9.63
C ALA A 201 -0.35 5.06 9.48
N ILE A 202 0.74 5.81 9.28
CA ILE A 202 2.10 5.24 9.21
C ILE A 202 2.46 4.52 10.51
N GLU A 203 2.20 5.13 11.67
CA GLU A 203 2.53 4.54 12.97
C GLU A 203 1.64 3.35 13.35
N ASN A 204 0.33 3.43 13.07
CA ASN A 204 -0.64 2.45 13.59
C ASN A 204 -0.99 1.31 12.63
N LEU A 205 -0.54 1.37 11.36
CA LEU A 205 -0.80 0.35 10.35
C LEU A 205 0.48 -0.39 9.91
N ASN A 206 1.53 -0.37 10.73
CA ASN A 206 2.81 -1.04 10.50
C ASN A 206 3.57 -0.59 9.22
N PHE A 207 3.39 0.66 8.79
CA PHE A 207 4.15 1.21 7.66
C PHE A 207 5.48 1.83 8.08
N GLU A 208 5.64 2.20 9.35
CA GLU A 208 6.85 2.84 9.85
C GLU A 208 8.12 2.01 9.58
N PRO A 209 8.20 0.71 9.90
CA PRO A 209 9.38 -0.10 9.60
C PRO A 209 9.66 -0.21 8.10
N TYR A 210 8.61 -0.24 7.28
CA TYR A 210 8.74 -0.34 5.83
C TYR A 210 9.28 0.96 5.23
N LEU A 211 8.67 2.11 5.56
CA LEU A 211 9.07 3.42 5.03
C LEU A 211 10.43 3.90 5.55
N ASN A 212 10.89 3.36 6.69
CA ASN A 212 12.17 3.69 7.30
C ASN A 212 13.30 2.73 6.88
N SER A 213 13.02 1.75 6.01
CA SER A 213 14.07 0.89 5.45
C SER A 213 15.00 1.71 4.54
N MET A 214 16.31 1.62 4.81
CA MET A 214 17.36 2.30 4.03
C MET A 214 17.89 1.46 2.86
N ASP A 215 17.39 0.22 2.71
CA ASP A 215 17.81 -0.70 1.65
C ASP A 215 17.07 -0.46 0.31
N SER A 216 16.09 0.43 0.32
CA SER A 216 15.25 0.73 -0.85
C SER A 216 15.11 2.22 -1.04
N TYR A 217 14.94 2.63 -2.30
CA TYR A 217 14.57 4.00 -2.63
C TYR A 217 13.04 4.09 -2.74
N TYR A 218 12.45 5.08 -2.08
CA TYR A 218 11.01 5.32 -2.12
C TYR A 218 10.67 6.66 -2.74
N SER A 219 9.59 6.68 -3.50
CA SER A 219 8.85 7.89 -3.85
C SER A 219 7.50 7.81 -3.16
N PHE A 220 7.29 8.62 -2.13
CA PHE A 220 6.09 8.59 -1.31
C PHE A 220 5.21 9.81 -1.56
N ILE A 221 4.01 9.59 -2.10
CA ILE A 221 3.01 10.65 -2.26
C ILE A 221 2.35 10.87 -0.91
N THR A 222 2.63 12.01 -0.28
CA THR A 222 2.25 12.27 1.12
C THR A 222 1.12 13.29 1.18
N PRO A 223 -0.12 12.89 1.51
CA PRO A 223 -1.25 13.80 1.59
C PRO A 223 -1.26 14.61 2.89
N THR A 224 -1.70 15.87 2.79
CA THR A 224 -2.09 16.66 3.95
C THR A 224 -3.48 16.24 4.45
N ASN A 225 -3.85 16.72 5.65
CA ASN A 225 -5.20 16.53 6.19
C ASN A 225 -6.28 17.09 5.25
N ASN A 226 -5.98 18.17 4.51
CA ASN A 226 -6.90 18.74 3.53
C ASN A 226 -7.12 17.79 2.35
N ALA A 227 -6.06 17.22 1.79
CA ALA A 227 -6.16 16.21 0.74
C ALA A 227 -6.95 14.97 1.20
N MET A 228 -6.83 14.59 2.48
CA MET A 228 -7.54 13.43 3.06
C MET A 228 -9.06 13.62 3.21
N LEU A 229 -9.58 14.79 2.88
CA LEU A 229 -11.03 15.03 2.78
C LEU A 229 -11.62 14.56 1.44
N SER A 230 -10.78 14.13 0.49
CA SER A 230 -11.19 13.81 -0.89
C SER A 230 -11.20 12.29 -1.21
N TYR A 231 -11.15 11.42 -0.21
CA TYR A 231 -11.07 9.97 -0.42
C TYR A 231 -12.44 9.40 -0.81
N VAL A 232 -12.56 8.87 -2.03
CA VAL A 232 -13.74 8.14 -2.48
C VAL A 232 -13.56 6.65 -2.19
N ASP A 233 -14.48 6.08 -1.42
CA ASP A 233 -14.42 4.67 -0.99
C ASP A 233 -14.52 3.70 -2.15
N PRO A 234 -13.48 2.89 -2.43
CA PRO A 234 -13.50 1.89 -3.49
C PRO A 234 -14.62 0.86 -3.34
N CYS A 235 -15.04 0.53 -2.12
CA CYS A 235 -16.16 -0.38 -1.89
C CYS A 235 -17.49 0.14 -2.47
N SER A 236 -17.58 1.45 -2.68
CA SER A 236 -18.78 2.07 -3.27
C SER A 236 -18.73 2.19 -4.80
N TYR A 237 -17.62 1.84 -5.46
CA TYR A 237 -17.45 2.05 -6.90
C TYR A 237 -18.45 1.30 -7.77
N ALA A 238 -18.85 0.11 -7.35
CA ALA A 238 -19.85 -0.69 -8.05
C ALA A 238 -21.30 -0.41 -7.61
N ALA A 239 -21.48 0.47 -6.62
CA ALA A 239 -22.78 0.86 -6.10
C ALA A 239 -23.46 1.93 -6.98
N SER A 240 -24.76 2.14 -6.78
CA SER A 240 -25.53 3.19 -7.47
C SER A 240 -25.11 4.62 -7.08
N LYS A 241 -24.56 4.78 -5.87
CA LYS A 241 -24.00 6.04 -5.36
C LYS A 241 -22.61 5.77 -4.78
N THR A 242 -21.65 6.62 -5.12
CA THR A 242 -20.33 6.58 -4.50
C THR A 242 -20.35 7.24 -3.13
N VAL A 243 -19.43 6.84 -2.26
CA VAL A 243 -19.29 7.34 -0.90
C VAL A 243 -17.94 8.04 -0.74
N LEU A 244 -17.96 9.24 -0.22
CA LEU A 244 -16.79 10.01 0.16
C LEU A 244 -16.51 9.79 1.65
N TYR A 245 -15.25 9.54 1.99
CA TYR A 245 -14.74 9.59 3.36
C TYR A 245 -13.97 10.89 3.56
N THR A 246 -14.27 11.61 4.62
CA THR A 246 -13.51 12.76 5.08
C THR A 246 -12.78 12.38 6.35
N PHE A 247 -11.51 12.03 6.22
CA PHE A 247 -10.69 11.62 7.36
C PHE A 247 -10.26 12.80 8.21
N PHE A 248 -10.26 12.61 9.53
CA PHE A 248 -9.75 13.59 10.48
C PHE A 248 -9.13 12.90 11.70
N TYR A 249 -8.17 13.56 12.32
CA TYR A 249 -7.58 13.10 13.58
C TYR A 249 -8.36 13.65 14.76
N ASP A 250 -8.80 12.77 15.65
CA ASP A 250 -9.49 13.14 16.90
C ASP A 250 -8.46 13.22 18.04
N ASP A 251 -8.12 14.45 18.44
CA ASP A 251 -7.14 14.71 19.49
C ASP A 251 -7.51 14.12 20.86
N LYS A 252 -8.80 13.97 21.15
CA LYS A 252 -9.27 13.38 22.42
C LYS A 252 -9.16 11.87 22.41
N ALA A 253 -9.56 11.25 21.31
CA ALA A 253 -9.50 9.79 21.16
C ALA A 253 -8.12 9.30 20.72
N LYS A 254 -7.20 10.20 20.33
CA LYS A 254 -5.86 9.90 19.79
C LYS A 254 -5.90 8.91 18.63
N THR A 255 -6.91 9.05 17.76
CA THR A 255 -7.12 8.14 16.63
C THR A 255 -7.69 8.89 15.43
N VAL A 256 -7.55 8.30 14.24
CA VAL A 256 -8.20 8.79 13.04
C VAL A 256 -9.63 8.28 12.96
N LYS A 257 -10.54 9.16 12.57
CA LYS A 257 -11.95 8.90 12.27
C LYS A 257 -12.30 9.39 10.88
N ALA A 258 -13.49 9.02 10.38
CA ALA A 258 -13.97 9.54 9.10
C ALA A 258 -15.50 9.72 9.12
N HIS A 259 -15.95 10.87 8.63
CA HIS A 259 -17.36 11.04 8.24
C HIS A 259 -17.57 10.47 6.85
N ARG A 260 -18.78 10.01 6.55
CA ARG A 260 -19.17 9.45 5.27
C ARG A 260 -20.31 10.23 4.65
N TYR A 261 -20.21 10.45 3.33
CA TYR A 261 -21.22 11.16 2.56
C TYR A 261 -21.47 10.48 1.23
N TYR A 262 -22.70 10.48 0.74
CA TYR A 262 -22.92 10.19 -0.66
C TYR A 262 -22.32 11.30 -1.51
N TYR A 263 -21.67 10.91 -2.57
CA TYR A 263 -20.86 11.80 -3.38
C TYR A 263 -21.09 11.56 -4.87
N ASP A 264 -21.38 12.62 -5.59
CA ASP A 264 -21.46 12.59 -7.04
C ASP A 264 -20.10 12.91 -7.64
N LEU A 265 -19.49 11.91 -8.28
CA LEU A 265 -18.19 12.06 -8.91
C LEU A 265 -18.21 13.04 -10.09
N ASP A 266 -19.35 13.19 -10.80
CA ASP A 266 -19.44 14.01 -12.00
C ASP A 266 -19.54 15.48 -11.66
N SER A 267 -20.41 15.83 -10.72
CA SER A 267 -20.55 17.21 -10.25
C SER A 267 -19.52 17.58 -9.18
N GLY A 268 -18.89 16.61 -8.52
CA GLY A 268 -18.02 16.85 -7.37
C GLY A 268 -18.78 17.29 -6.11
N SER A 269 -20.07 16.98 -5.99
CA SER A 269 -20.93 17.45 -4.91
C SER A 269 -21.25 16.36 -3.90
N ILE A 270 -21.36 16.78 -2.63
CA ILE A 270 -21.84 15.95 -1.53
C ILE A 270 -23.37 16.01 -1.49
N ASP A 271 -24.02 14.84 -1.44
CA ASP A 271 -25.45 14.75 -1.19
C ASP A 271 -25.72 14.91 0.32
N THR A 272 -26.17 16.08 0.71
CA THR A 272 -26.51 16.40 2.10
C THR A 272 -27.92 15.99 2.50
N SER A 273 -28.71 15.48 1.56
CA SER A 273 -30.10 15.04 1.83
C SER A 273 -30.21 13.75 2.60
N THR A 274 -29.16 12.92 2.54
CA THR A 274 -29.10 11.60 3.19
C THR A 274 -27.90 11.55 4.13
N SER A 275 -28.14 11.35 5.42
CA SER A 275 -27.09 11.17 6.42
C SER A 275 -26.60 9.72 6.41
N LEU A 276 -25.29 9.52 6.33
CA LEU A 276 -24.62 8.24 6.59
C LEU A 276 -24.04 8.26 8.01
N SER A 277 -23.97 7.10 8.64
CA SER A 277 -23.19 6.95 9.88
C SER A 277 -21.72 7.12 9.62
N ASP A 278 -20.96 7.57 10.62
CA ASP A 278 -19.50 7.61 10.55
C ASP A 278 -18.91 6.22 10.25
N ALA A 279 -17.73 6.22 9.68
CA ALA A 279 -16.98 4.99 9.45
C ALA A 279 -16.60 4.33 10.79
N THR A 280 -16.66 3.00 10.84
CA THR A 280 -16.12 2.24 11.97
C THR A 280 -14.58 2.32 12.00
N GLY A 281 -13.97 2.05 13.17
CA GLY A 281 -12.52 2.02 13.28
C GLY A 281 -11.85 1.02 12.31
N ASP A 282 -12.49 -0.12 12.09
CA ASP A 282 -11.98 -1.14 11.15
C ASP A 282 -12.08 -0.68 9.69
N GLN A 283 -13.16 0.01 9.31
CA GLN A 283 -13.28 0.62 7.99
C GLN A 283 -12.21 1.69 7.78
N VAL A 284 -11.97 2.54 8.78
CA VAL A 284 -10.92 3.58 8.71
C VAL A 284 -9.55 2.96 8.47
N LYS A 285 -9.19 1.94 9.24
CA LYS A 285 -7.90 1.24 9.11
C LYS A 285 -7.74 0.58 7.74
N ASP A 286 -8.74 -0.18 7.31
CA ASP A 286 -8.76 -0.89 6.04
C ASP A 286 -8.56 0.06 4.84
N ARG A 287 -9.30 1.21 4.83
CA ARG A 287 -9.18 2.21 3.75
C ARG A 287 -7.85 2.95 3.76
N LEU A 288 -7.33 3.26 4.95
CA LEU A 288 -6.02 3.92 5.07
C LEU A 288 -4.88 2.97 4.68
N GLU A 289 -5.00 1.68 4.97
CA GLU A 289 -4.01 0.68 4.56
C GLU A 289 -3.99 0.52 3.02
N ASP A 290 -5.16 0.39 2.39
CA ASP A 290 -5.27 0.35 0.92
C ASP A 290 -4.72 1.64 0.28
N LEU A 291 -5.06 2.78 0.85
CA LEU A 291 -4.56 4.09 0.39
C LEU A 291 -3.03 4.18 0.50
N LEU A 292 -2.45 3.87 1.65
CA LEU A 292 -0.99 3.91 1.83
C LEU A 292 -0.27 2.98 0.84
N ASN A 293 -0.78 1.78 0.64
CA ASN A 293 -0.26 0.87 -0.38
C ASN A 293 -0.34 1.45 -1.80
N GLY A 294 -1.32 2.31 -2.08
CA GLY A 294 -1.48 3.02 -3.34
C GLY A 294 -0.58 4.25 -3.50
N LEU A 295 -0.08 4.83 -2.40
CA LEU A 295 0.70 6.08 -2.40
C LEU A 295 2.22 5.88 -2.33
N ILE A 296 2.69 4.68 -1.99
CA ILE A 296 4.11 4.34 -1.86
C ILE A 296 4.60 3.69 -3.14
N ILE A 297 5.61 4.25 -3.77
CA ILE A 297 6.30 3.70 -4.94
C ILE A 297 7.71 3.29 -4.52
N VAL A 298 8.08 2.04 -4.81
CA VAL A 298 9.47 1.58 -4.65
C VAL A 298 10.21 1.91 -5.94
N GLY A 299 11.06 2.90 -5.88
CA GLY A 299 11.81 3.45 -7.02
C GLY A 299 11.72 4.97 -7.10
N ASN A 300 12.52 5.53 -8.00
CA ASN A 300 12.60 6.97 -8.24
C ASN A 300 11.65 7.38 -9.37
N VAL A 301 10.62 8.16 -9.07
CA VAL A 301 9.69 8.67 -10.09
C VAL A 301 10.26 9.81 -10.95
N GLU A 302 11.50 10.21 -10.71
CA GLU A 302 12.23 11.22 -11.50
C GLU A 302 13.22 10.57 -12.50
N ASP A 303 13.06 9.27 -12.79
CA ASP A 303 13.93 8.51 -13.70
C ASP A 303 13.57 8.67 -15.20
N GLY A 304 12.51 9.42 -15.50
CA GLY A 304 12.07 9.73 -16.86
C GLY A 304 10.90 8.92 -17.38
N HIS A 305 10.43 7.91 -16.65
CA HIS A 305 9.21 7.17 -16.99
C HIS A 305 7.94 7.94 -16.63
N SER A 306 6.82 7.53 -17.20
CA SER A 306 5.52 8.15 -16.94
C SER A 306 4.60 7.31 -16.06
N TYR A 307 4.80 5.99 -16.04
CA TYR A 307 3.97 5.06 -15.26
C TYR A 307 4.79 4.26 -14.27
N TYR A 308 4.35 4.26 -13.04
CA TYR A 308 4.96 3.55 -11.92
C TYR A 308 3.92 2.68 -11.23
N LYS A 309 4.36 1.59 -10.61
CA LYS A 309 3.52 0.77 -9.74
C LYS A 309 3.73 1.17 -8.30
N SER A 310 2.64 1.37 -7.58
CA SER A 310 2.70 1.51 -6.13
C SER A 310 3.00 0.18 -5.44
N LYS A 311 3.27 0.22 -4.15
CA LYS A 311 3.46 -0.97 -3.30
C LYS A 311 2.25 -1.92 -3.38
N GLY A 312 1.04 -1.38 -3.47
CA GLY A 312 -0.20 -2.16 -3.66
C GLY A 312 -0.43 -2.63 -5.10
N GLY A 313 0.45 -2.26 -6.04
CA GLY A 313 0.33 -2.61 -7.44
C GLY A 313 -0.43 -1.60 -8.29
N SER A 314 -1.13 -0.66 -7.67
CA SER A 314 -1.91 0.35 -8.39
C SER A 314 -0.99 1.28 -9.19
N PRO A 315 -1.32 1.53 -10.45
CA PRO A 315 -0.52 2.39 -11.30
C PRO A 315 -0.69 3.86 -10.95
N ILE A 316 0.43 4.57 -10.96
CA ILE A 316 0.51 6.03 -10.82
C ILE A 316 1.16 6.60 -12.07
N HIS A 317 0.45 7.50 -12.73
CA HIS A 317 0.98 8.28 -13.83
C HIS A 317 1.60 9.57 -13.30
N VAL A 318 2.81 9.87 -13.73
CA VAL A 318 3.60 11.03 -13.31
C VAL A 318 3.95 11.90 -14.52
N THR A 319 3.83 13.21 -14.37
CA THR A 319 4.29 14.17 -15.37
C THR A 319 5.12 15.27 -14.73
N ASN A 320 6.05 15.86 -15.48
CA ASN A 320 6.96 16.93 -15.02
C ASN A 320 7.65 16.60 -13.68
N ALA A 321 8.12 15.37 -13.55
CA ALA A 321 8.72 14.86 -12.32
C ALA A 321 9.80 15.79 -11.77
N GLY A 322 9.84 15.97 -10.45
CA GLY A 322 10.80 16.81 -9.74
C GLY A 322 10.54 18.33 -9.78
N VAL A 323 9.52 18.80 -10.50
CA VAL A 323 9.23 20.24 -10.64
C VAL A 323 8.04 20.64 -9.77
N VAL A 324 8.28 21.20 -8.60
CA VAL A 324 7.22 21.63 -7.66
C VAL A 324 6.23 22.57 -8.33
N GLY A 325 4.94 22.34 -8.11
CA GLY A 325 3.83 23.12 -8.70
C GLY A 325 3.52 22.81 -10.18
N SER A 326 4.41 22.08 -10.86
CA SER A 326 4.21 21.60 -12.24
C SER A 326 4.14 20.07 -12.32
N MET A 327 4.81 19.38 -11.42
CA MET A 327 4.70 17.92 -11.28
C MET A 327 3.28 17.54 -10.93
N THR A 328 2.72 16.58 -11.66
CA THR A 328 1.41 16.01 -11.36
C THR A 328 1.47 14.50 -11.23
N VAL A 329 0.58 13.98 -10.42
CA VAL A 329 0.35 12.55 -10.27
C VAL A 329 -1.12 12.23 -10.52
N ALA A 330 -1.40 11.05 -11.07
CA ALA A 330 -2.76 10.59 -11.31
C ALA A 330 -2.87 9.09 -11.06
N GLY A 331 -3.81 8.69 -10.23
CA GLY A 331 -4.25 7.30 -10.13
C GLY A 331 -5.29 6.96 -11.18
N GLY A 332 -5.78 5.72 -11.17
CA GLY A 332 -6.75 5.23 -12.17
C GLY A 332 -8.00 6.09 -12.27
N LEU A 333 -8.56 6.54 -11.13
CA LEU A 333 -9.76 7.38 -11.13
C LEU A 333 -9.53 8.75 -11.78
N GLN A 334 -8.37 9.38 -11.54
CA GLN A 334 -8.02 10.65 -12.17
C GLN A 334 -7.85 10.48 -13.68
N LEU A 335 -7.17 9.42 -14.12
CA LEU A 335 -6.96 9.14 -15.55
C LEU A 335 -8.28 8.90 -16.28
N GLU A 336 -9.22 8.16 -15.69
CA GLU A 336 -10.56 7.95 -16.23
C GLU A 336 -11.31 9.27 -16.49
N ARG A 337 -11.00 10.29 -15.72
CA ARG A 337 -11.68 11.59 -15.72
C ARG A 337 -10.84 12.71 -16.33
N SER A 338 -9.69 12.39 -16.91
CA SER A 338 -8.73 13.38 -17.43
C SER A 338 -8.36 14.45 -16.41
N LYS A 339 -8.20 14.03 -15.14
CA LYS A 339 -7.79 14.86 -14.01
C LYS A 339 -6.40 14.45 -13.53
N HIS A 340 -5.80 15.29 -12.71
CA HIS A 340 -4.52 15.05 -12.08
C HIS A 340 -4.44 15.74 -10.71
N VAL A 341 -3.47 15.38 -9.91
CA VAL A 341 -3.18 15.95 -8.59
C VAL A 341 -1.82 16.63 -8.66
N ILE A 342 -1.74 17.87 -8.20
CA ILE A 342 -0.52 18.69 -8.26
C ILE A 342 0.35 18.38 -7.03
N ILE A 343 1.67 18.28 -7.24
CA ILE A 343 2.64 18.18 -6.16
C ILE A 343 2.97 19.61 -5.67
N ASN A 344 2.58 19.89 -4.44
CA ASN A 344 2.73 21.22 -3.82
C ASN A 344 4.11 21.43 -3.21
N LYS A 345 4.77 20.36 -2.74
CA LYS A 345 6.09 20.40 -2.12
C LYS A 345 6.81 19.07 -2.29
N ILE A 346 8.13 19.11 -2.38
CA ILE A 346 8.99 17.92 -2.38
C ILE A 346 9.94 18.00 -1.18
N TYR A 347 10.01 16.94 -0.41
CA TYR A 347 11.05 16.73 0.60
C TYR A 347 12.03 15.70 0.05
N ASP A 348 13.25 16.15 -0.16
CA ASP A 348 14.32 15.31 -0.71
C ASP A 348 15.18 14.75 0.43
N GLN A 349 15.05 13.45 0.67
CA GLN A 349 15.83 12.67 1.62
C GLN A 349 16.74 11.66 0.89
N SER A 350 17.03 11.89 -0.40
CA SER A 350 17.75 10.92 -1.21
C SER A 350 19.26 10.90 -0.98
N GLU A 351 19.85 11.99 -0.46
CA GLU A 351 21.30 12.10 -0.24
C GLU A 351 21.78 11.22 0.94
N ASN A 352 21.06 11.27 2.07
CA ASN A 352 21.44 10.55 3.30
C ASN A 352 20.31 9.67 3.85
N GLY A 353 19.29 9.41 3.06
CA GLY A 353 18.11 8.65 3.43
C GLY A 353 17.62 7.76 2.30
N ASN A 354 16.32 7.54 2.24
CA ASN A 354 15.76 6.49 1.41
C ASN A 354 14.82 6.98 0.30
N GLY A 355 14.86 8.25 -0.10
CA GLY A 355 14.10 8.71 -1.25
C GLY A 355 13.49 10.11 -1.11
N LYS A 356 12.34 10.32 -1.76
CA LYS A 356 11.65 11.61 -1.79
C LYS A 356 10.18 11.47 -1.42
N ALA A 357 9.68 12.47 -0.69
CA ALA A 357 8.27 12.60 -0.37
C ALA A 357 7.64 13.76 -1.14
N TYR A 358 6.54 13.47 -1.83
CA TYR A 358 5.83 14.37 -2.72
C TYR A 358 4.50 14.76 -2.09
N VAL A 359 4.40 16.00 -1.60
CA VAL A 359 3.24 16.46 -0.84
C VAL A 359 2.11 16.88 -1.79
N VAL A 360 0.92 16.37 -1.51
CA VAL A 360 -0.35 16.78 -2.14
C VAL A 360 -1.28 17.39 -1.10
N ASP A 361 -1.99 18.47 -1.49
CA ASP A 361 -2.81 19.25 -0.54
C ASP A 361 -4.31 19.28 -0.89
N ASP A 362 -4.67 19.31 -2.17
CA ASP A 362 -6.07 19.43 -2.58
C ASP A 362 -6.79 18.09 -2.72
N ASN A 363 -6.09 17.11 -3.28
CA ASN A 363 -6.63 15.79 -3.62
C ASN A 363 -5.56 14.71 -3.43
N ILE A 364 -6.00 13.46 -3.44
CA ILE A 364 -5.13 12.27 -3.45
C ILE A 364 -5.31 11.51 -4.75
N PRO A 365 -4.25 10.88 -5.30
CA PRO A 365 -4.43 9.93 -6.39
C PRO A 365 -5.22 8.73 -5.89
N LEU A 366 -6.28 8.38 -6.61
CA LEU A 366 -7.22 7.32 -6.27
C LEU A 366 -7.16 6.20 -7.30
N THR A 367 -7.43 4.99 -6.86
CA THR A 367 -7.45 3.79 -7.69
C THR A 367 -8.61 3.81 -8.69
N SER A 368 -8.51 3.01 -9.76
CA SER A 368 -9.54 2.96 -10.80
C SER A 368 -10.91 2.57 -10.26
N LYS A 369 -11.95 3.27 -10.72
CA LYS A 369 -13.34 2.89 -10.49
C LYS A 369 -13.78 1.75 -11.42
N ARG A 370 -13.21 1.68 -12.62
CA ARG A 370 -13.60 0.70 -13.64
C ARG A 370 -13.02 -0.66 -13.33
N SER A 371 -13.83 -1.70 -13.41
CA SER A 371 -13.36 -3.08 -13.55
C SER A 371 -12.91 -3.36 -14.99
N THR A 372 -12.16 -4.44 -15.19
CA THR A 372 -11.82 -4.93 -16.52
C THR A 372 -13.08 -5.24 -17.34
N TYR A 373 -14.09 -5.83 -16.70
CA TYR A 373 -15.38 -6.09 -17.30
C TYR A 373 -16.01 -4.79 -17.84
N ASN A 374 -16.01 -3.72 -17.04
CA ASN A 374 -16.54 -2.41 -17.42
C ASN A 374 -15.77 -1.76 -18.59
N ILE A 375 -14.43 -1.87 -18.60
CA ILE A 375 -13.60 -1.36 -19.68
C ILE A 375 -13.99 -2.03 -21.00
N LEU A 376 -14.07 -3.37 -20.98
CA LEU A 376 -14.39 -4.15 -22.18
C LEU A 376 -15.83 -3.98 -22.64
N GLN A 377 -16.77 -3.81 -21.70
CA GLN A 377 -18.19 -3.65 -22.00
C GLN A 377 -18.53 -2.30 -22.67
N LYS A 378 -17.88 -1.24 -22.20
CA LYS A 378 -18.26 0.14 -22.59
C LYS A 378 -17.64 0.62 -23.90
N ASP A 379 -16.61 -0.04 -24.40
CA ASP A 379 -15.93 0.36 -25.63
C ASP A 379 -16.21 -0.66 -26.73
N GLU A 380 -16.96 -0.23 -27.75
CA GLU A 380 -17.33 -1.06 -28.89
C GLU A 380 -16.13 -1.67 -29.63
N ARG A 381 -14.96 -1.07 -29.52
CA ARG A 381 -13.71 -1.58 -30.11
C ARG A 381 -13.24 -2.88 -29.48
N TYR A 382 -13.77 -3.25 -28.31
CA TYR A 382 -13.53 -4.52 -27.60
C TYR A 382 -14.69 -5.52 -27.70
N SER A 383 -15.75 -5.21 -28.45
CA SER A 383 -17.03 -5.92 -28.40
C SER A 383 -16.92 -7.43 -28.67
N GLU A 384 -16.06 -7.86 -29.58
CA GLU A 384 -15.95 -9.29 -29.90
C GLU A 384 -15.24 -10.06 -28.78
N PHE A 385 -14.20 -9.49 -28.20
CA PHE A 385 -13.54 -10.09 -27.03
C PHE A 385 -14.48 -10.09 -25.81
N PHE A 386 -15.23 -9.01 -25.62
CA PHE A 386 -16.21 -8.91 -24.55
C PHE A 386 -17.33 -9.97 -24.66
N LYS A 387 -17.87 -10.23 -25.86
CA LYS A 387 -18.87 -11.28 -26.06
C LYS A 387 -18.36 -12.67 -25.64
N LEU A 388 -17.11 -12.98 -25.95
CA LEU A 388 -16.48 -14.23 -25.53
C LEU A 388 -16.32 -14.29 -24.01
N LEU A 389 -15.94 -13.19 -23.39
CA LEU A 389 -15.76 -13.12 -21.93
C LEU A 389 -17.12 -13.17 -21.20
N ASP A 390 -18.09 -12.36 -21.60
CA ASP A 390 -19.42 -12.29 -20.95
C ASP A 390 -20.17 -13.62 -21.02
N GLY A 391 -20.07 -14.33 -22.12
CA GLY A 391 -20.64 -15.68 -22.24
C GLY A 391 -19.99 -16.75 -21.37
N SER A 392 -18.81 -16.47 -20.80
CA SER A 392 -18.09 -17.40 -19.91
C SER A 392 -18.56 -17.35 -18.45
N ARG A 393 -19.74 -16.82 -18.17
CA ARG A 393 -20.31 -16.68 -16.81
C ARG A 393 -20.23 -17.97 -16.02
N GLY A 394 -19.80 -17.85 -14.74
CA GLY A 394 -19.56 -18.96 -13.84
C GLY A 394 -18.25 -19.72 -14.07
N SER A 395 -17.51 -19.38 -15.15
CA SER A 395 -16.18 -19.95 -15.45
C SER A 395 -15.06 -18.91 -15.27
N LEU A 396 -15.17 -17.76 -15.96
CA LEU A 396 -14.14 -16.70 -15.90
C LEU A 396 -14.63 -15.41 -15.24
N ILE A 397 -15.93 -15.20 -15.12
CA ILE A 397 -16.48 -14.03 -14.46
C ILE A 397 -17.44 -14.41 -13.34
N SER A 398 -17.39 -13.62 -12.27
CA SER A 398 -18.29 -13.72 -11.12
C SER A 398 -18.88 -12.35 -10.79
N GLN A 399 -20.09 -12.32 -10.27
CA GLN A 399 -20.69 -11.09 -9.82
C GLN A 399 -19.87 -10.51 -8.66
N LYS A 400 -19.55 -9.23 -8.74
CA LYS A 400 -18.93 -8.50 -7.65
C LYS A 400 -19.93 -8.40 -6.49
N LEU A 401 -19.52 -8.88 -5.32
CA LEU A 401 -20.37 -8.90 -4.13
C LEU A 401 -19.88 -7.86 -3.14
N SER A 402 -20.82 -7.07 -2.62
CA SER A 402 -20.64 -6.25 -1.43
C SER A 402 -21.83 -6.48 -0.51
N GLY A 403 -21.59 -6.64 0.79
CA GLY A 403 -22.66 -6.87 1.76
C GLY A 403 -23.48 -5.61 2.04
N THR A 404 -22.90 -4.43 1.88
CA THR A 404 -23.53 -3.15 2.18
C THR A 404 -24.10 -2.48 0.93
N TYR A 405 -23.45 -2.65 -0.23
CA TYR A 405 -23.82 -1.98 -1.47
C TYR A 405 -24.38 -2.97 -2.49
N SER A 406 -25.46 -2.57 -3.18
CA SER A 406 -25.97 -3.32 -4.33
C SER A 406 -24.98 -3.21 -5.49
N CYS A 407 -24.28 -4.29 -5.81
CA CYS A 407 -23.31 -4.33 -6.90
C CYS A 407 -23.97 -4.72 -8.22
N VAL A 408 -23.62 -3.99 -9.27
CA VAL A 408 -24.08 -4.20 -10.66
C VAL A 408 -22.96 -4.57 -11.61
N ASP A 409 -21.78 -4.91 -11.08
CA ASP A 409 -20.57 -5.17 -11.83
C ASP A 409 -20.07 -6.61 -11.64
N TYR A 410 -19.12 -7.01 -12.48
CA TYR A 410 -18.50 -8.33 -12.45
C TYR A 410 -16.98 -8.22 -12.31
N ASN A 411 -16.42 -9.19 -11.58
CA ASN A 411 -14.98 -9.41 -11.51
C ASN A 411 -14.58 -10.56 -12.44
N ILE A 412 -13.38 -10.51 -12.97
CA ILE A 412 -12.76 -11.66 -13.62
C ILE A 412 -12.23 -12.59 -12.53
N SER A 413 -12.75 -13.82 -12.47
CA SER A 413 -12.48 -14.77 -11.38
C SER A 413 -11.01 -15.21 -11.28
N LEU A 414 -10.21 -14.94 -12.30
CA LEU A 414 -8.78 -15.24 -12.32
C LEU A 414 -7.92 -14.20 -11.58
N PHE A 415 -8.46 -13.00 -11.36
CA PHE A 415 -7.73 -11.90 -10.76
C PHE A 415 -7.78 -12.03 -9.24
N ASP A 416 -6.63 -12.30 -8.64
CA ASP A 416 -6.47 -12.51 -7.20
C ASP A 416 -5.10 -11.97 -6.77
N ALA A 417 -5.06 -10.93 -5.96
CA ALA A 417 -3.90 -10.30 -5.33
C ALA A 417 -2.73 -9.85 -6.24
N TYR A 418 -2.75 -10.19 -7.53
CA TYR A 418 -1.68 -9.87 -8.48
C TYR A 418 -2.09 -8.76 -9.44
N ASN A 419 -1.13 -8.28 -10.23
CA ASN A 419 -1.37 -7.33 -11.29
C ASN A 419 -1.41 -8.07 -12.61
N TYR A 420 -2.22 -7.60 -13.56
CA TYR A 420 -2.42 -8.29 -14.83
C TYR A 420 -2.37 -7.33 -16.01
N THR A 421 -1.95 -7.84 -17.16
CA THR A 421 -2.16 -7.21 -18.46
C THR A 421 -3.13 -8.04 -19.27
N VAL A 422 -4.16 -7.40 -19.82
CA VAL A 422 -5.08 -8.04 -20.77
C VAL A 422 -4.80 -7.49 -22.17
N TYR A 423 -4.42 -8.38 -23.07
CA TYR A 423 -4.21 -8.08 -24.48
C TYR A 423 -5.48 -8.40 -25.26
N VAL A 424 -6.10 -7.37 -25.83
CA VAL A 424 -7.37 -7.52 -26.56
C VAL A 424 -7.12 -7.40 -28.06
N PRO A 425 -7.24 -8.50 -28.83
CA PRO A 425 -7.15 -8.41 -30.28
C PRO A 425 -8.24 -7.50 -30.88
N THR A 426 -7.95 -6.90 -32.03
CA THR A 426 -8.98 -6.12 -32.74
C THR A 426 -10.20 -6.97 -33.07
N ASN A 427 -11.39 -6.35 -33.07
CA ASN A 427 -12.64 -7.03 -33.43
C ASN A 427 -12.54 -7.72 -34.80
N GLU A 428 -11.91 -7.07 -35.78
CA GLU A 428 -11.70 -7.61 -37.13
C GLU A 428 -10.90 -8.92 -37.08
N SER A 429 -9.84 -8.97 -36.28
CA SER A 429 -9.00 -10.16 -36.17
C SER A 429 -9.69 -11.32 -35.45
N ILE A 430 -10.53 -11.03 -34.45
CA ILE A 430 -11.37 -12.04 -33.78
C ILE A 430 -12.44 -12.56 -34.74
N MET A 431 -13.15 -11.67 -35.42
CA MET A 431 -14.18 -12.05 -36.41
C MET A 431 -13.60 -12.91 -37.53
N LYS A 432 -12.36 -12.63 -37.94
CA LYS A 432 -11.67 -13.47 -38.92
C LYS A 432 -11.46 -14.89 -38.39
N LEU A 433 -11.02 -15.08 -37.15
CA LEU A 433 -10.86 -16.41 -36.54
C LEU A 433 -12.21 -17.16 -36.46
N ILE A 434 -13.29 -16.45 -36.14
CA ILE A 434 -14.64 -17.02 -36.08
C ILE A 434 -15.09 -17.46 -37.48
N THR A 435 -14.91 -16.58 -38.49
CA THR A 435 -15.32 -16.84 -39.88
C THR A 435 -14.51 -18.00 -40.49
N ASP A 436 -13.21 -18.06 -40.21
CA ASP A 436 -12.33 -19.14 -40.65
C ASP A 436 -12.58 -20.46 -39.87
N GLY A 437 -13.46 -20.45 -38.87
CA GLY A 437 -13.86 -21.59 -38.07
C GLY A 437 -12.81 -22.06 -37.07
N TYR A 438 -11.83 -21.22 -36.71
CA TYR A 438 -10.79 -21.55 -35.70
C TYR A 438 -11.26 -21.24 -34.29
N LEU A 439 -12.02 -20.18 -34.09
CA LEU A 439 -12.57 -19.78 -32.79
C LEU A 439 -14.09 -19.95 -32.79
N PRO A 440 -14.66 -20.81 -31.92
CA PRO A 440 -16.11 -20.91 -31.77
C PRO A 440 -16.67 -19.77 -30.93
N THR A 441 -17.97 -19.57 -31.02
CA THR A 441 -18.74 -18.64 -30.19
C THR A 441 -19.58 -19.38 -29.15
N TRP A 442 -20.12 -18.65 -28.15
CA TRP A 442 -21.10 -19.23 -27.23
C TRP A 442 -22.42 -19.62 -27.93
N ASP A 443 -22.74 -18.92 -29.02
CA ASP A 443 -23.86 -19.30 -29.89
C ASP A 443 -23.64 -20.69 -30.54
N ASP A 444 -22.42 -20.98 -30.96
CA ASP A 444 -22.07 -22.32 -31.47
C ASP A 444 -22.21 -23.37 -30.36
N TYR A 445 -21.80 -23.04 -29.13
CA TYR A 445 -21.95 -23.92 -27.96
C TYR A 445 -23.44 -24.23 -27.67
N GLU A 446 -24.33 -23.24 -27.71
CA GLU A 446 -25.75 -23.42 -27.46
C GLU A 446 -26.48 -24.15 -28.60
N LYS A 447 -26.00 -24.00 -29.83
CA LYS A 447 -26.60 -24.68 -31.02
C LYS A 447 -26.22 -26.15 -31.17
N LEU A 448 -25.18 -26.64 -30.44
CA LEU A 448 -24.82 -28.05 -30.46
C LEU A 448 -25.93 -28.91 -29.88
N THR A 449 -26.25 -30.00 -30.58
CA THR A 449 -27.25 -30.97 -30.17
C THR A 449 -26.68 -32.40 -30.08
N VAL A 450 -27.37 -33.29 -29.41
CA VAL A 450 -26.97 -34.72 -29.34
C VAL A 450 -26.98 -35.34 -30.73
N ASP A 451 -27.86 -34.88 -31.60
CA ASP A 451 -28.01 -35.41 -32.97
C ASP A 451 -26.78 -35.07 -33.84
N ASP A 452 -26.11 -33.96 -33.61
CA ASP A 452 -24.83 -33.65 -34.27
C ASP A 452 -23.78 -34.74 -34.03
N PHE A 453 -23.89 -35.42 -32.91
CA PHE A 453 -23.02 -36.54 -32.51
C PHE A 453 -23.66 -37.91 -32.75
N GLY A 454 -24.72 -37.95 -33.56
CA GLY A 454 -25.42 -39.18 -33.94
C GLY A 454 -26.08 -39.91 -32.76
N GLY A 455 -26.61 -39.15 -31.79
CA GLY A 455 -27.29 -39.69 -30.61
C GLY A 455 -26.34 -40.07 -29.46
N ASP A 456 -25.00 -39.95 -29.63
CA ASP A 456 -24.03 -40.26 -28.60
C ASP A 456 -23.93 -39.11 -27.60
N ARG A 457 -24.62 -39.24 -26.47
CA ARG A 457 -24.65 -38.21 -25.39
C ARG A 457 -23.27 -37.98 -24.75
N LYS A 458 -22.42 -39.00 -24.68
CA LYS A 458 -21.07 -38.88 -24.14
C LYS A 458 -20.19 -38.05 -25.08
N ALA A 459 -20.24 -38.33 -26.39
CA ALA A 459 -19.54 -37.57 -27.39
C ALA A 459 -20.03 -36.10 -27.42
N TYR A 460 -21.33 -35.88 -27.30
CA TYR A 460 -21.95 -34.56 -27.20
C TYR A 460 -21.41 -33.78 -25.99
N ASN A 461 -21.44 -34.34 -24.78
CA ASN A 461 -20.95 -33.69 -23.57
C ASN A 461 -19.45 -33.36 -23.69
N ASN A 462 -18.65 -34.29 -24.20
CA ASN A 462 -17.21 -34.03 -24.43
C ASN A 462 -17.00 -32.95 -25.46
N GLY A 463 -17.79 -32.92 -26.54
CA GLY A 463 -17.70 -31.89 -27.57
C GLY A 463 -18.04 -30.49 -27.03
N ARG A 464 -19.11 -30.37 -26.24
CA ARG A 464 -19.46 -29.08 -25.57
C ARG A 464 -18.37 -28.61 -24.61
N ASN A 465 -17.83 -29.48 -23.77
CA ASN A 465 -16.75 -29.12 -22.85
C ASN A 465 -15.51 -28.65 -23.62
N THR A 466 -15.13 -29.40 -24.66
CA THR A 466 -13.97 -29.01 -25.50
C THR A 466 -14.20 -27.67 -26.19
N LEU A 467 -15.43 -27.38 -26.66
CA LEU A 467 -15.73 -26.08 -27.27
C LEU A 467 -15.64 -24.93 -26.25
N ALA A 468 -16.21 -25.11 -25.05
CA ALA A 468 -16.06 -24.14 -23.96
C ALA A 468 -14.60 -23.94 -23.58
N ASP A 469 -13.80 -25.03 -23.56
CA ASP A 469 -12.36 -24.95 -23.30
C ASP A 469 -11.60 -24.15 -24.39
N ILE A 470 -11.99 -24.27 -25.65
CA ILE A 470 -11.37 -23.49 -26.74
C ILE A 470 -11.56 -22.00 -26.49
N ILE A 471 -12.80 -21.56 -26.18
CA ILE A 471 -13.12 -20.16 -25.90
C ILE A 471 -12.37 -19.66 -24.65
N THR A 472 -12.49 -20.41 -23.54
CA THR A 472 -11.91 -19.96 -22.26
C THR A 472 -10.40 -19.98 -22.28
N ASN A 473 -9.77 -20.93 -22.99
CA ASN A 473 -8.32 -20.98 -23.16
C ASN A 473 -7.78 -19.86 -24.06
N PHE A 474 -8.54 -19.47 -25.09
CA PHE A 474 -8.23 -18.29 -25.88
C PHE A 474 -8.18 -17.03 -24.99
N LEU A 475 -9.20 -16.81 -24.18
CA LEU A 475 -9.26 -15.70 -23.23
C LEU A 475 -8.10 -15.75 -22.22
N ARG A 476 -7.87 -16.92 -21.60
CA ARG A 476 -6.81 -17.11 -20.61
C ARG A 476 -5.40 -16.81 -21.15
N TYR A 477 -5.14 -17.14 -22.41
CA TYR A 477 -3.85 -16.88 -23.01
C TYR A 477 -3.60 -15.40 -23.31
N HIS A 478 -4.66 -14.59 -23.42
CA HIS A 478 -4.60 -13.15 -23.59
C HIS A 478 -4.50 -12.38 -22.25
N ILE A 479 -4.45 -13.10 -21.13
CA ILE A 479 -4.29 -12.53 -19.78
C ILE A 479 -2.90 -12.91 -19.26
N GLN A 480 -2.06 -11.91 -19.11
CA GLN A 480 -0.67 -12.01 -18.64
C GLN A 480 -0.60 -11.63 -17.17
N ASP A 481 0.21 -12.34 -16.40
CA ASP A 481 0.66 -11.94 -15.06
C ASP A 481 1.55 -10.71 -15.16
N ASN A 482 1.39 -9.80 -14.19
CA ASN A 482 2.04 -8.51 -14.11
C ASN A 482 1.49 -7.45 -15.09
N SER A 483 1.41 -6.20 -14.62
CA SER A 483 0.96 -5.07 -15.43
C SER A 483 2.15 -4.40 -16.15
N VAL A 484 1.99 -4.17 -17.45
CA VAL A 484 3.00 -3.55 -18.32
C VAL A 484 2.39 -2.35 -19.00
N PHE A 485 3.10 -1.21 -18.98
CA PHE A 485 2.65 0.06 -19.54
C PHE A 485 3.60 0.54 -20.64
N ILE A 486 3.04 1.20 -21.66
CA ILE A 486 3.83 2.10 -22.52
C ILE A 486 4.19 3.31 -21.64
N GLY A 487 5.46 3.66 -21.57
CA GLY A 487 5.95 4.71 -20.65
C GLY A 487 6.22 4.25 -19.23
N GLY A 488 6.24 2.93 -19.00
CA GLY A 488 6.73 2.31 -17.76
C GLY A 488 8.15 1.79 -17.91
N ASN A 489 8.52 0.80 -17.09
CA ASN A 489 9.85 0.20 -17.15
C ASN A 489 10.20 -0.33 -18.54
N ILE A 490 11.41 -0.06 -18.99
CA ILE A 490 11.94 -0.60 -20.24
C ILE A 490 12.09 -2.12 -20.12
N MET A 491 11.55 -2.85 -21.09
CA MET A 491 11.58 -4.30 -21.13
C MET A 491 12.08 -4.79 -22.49
N ASN A 492 13.07 -5.68 -22.48
CA ASN A 492 13.62 -6.27 -23.68
C ASN A 492 13.55 -7.80 -23.57
N ASN A 493 12.66 -8.42 -24.34
CA ASN A 493 12.46 -9.87 -24.36
C ASN A 493 12.18 -10.47 -22.96
N VAL A 494 11.40 -9.77 -22.14
CA VAL A 494 11.02 -10.25 -20.82
C VAL A 494 9.88 -11.25 -20.94
N LYS A 495 10.01 -12.40 -20.29
CA LYS A 495 8.97 -13.45 -20.30
C LYS A 495 8.04 -13.28 -19.11
N PHE A 496 6.75 -13.27 -19.39
CA PHE A 496 5.68 -13.29 -18.40
C PHE A 496 4.79 -14.52 -18.60
N GLU A 497 4.30 -15.08 -17.53
CA GLU A 497 3.32 -16.17 -17.58
C GLU A 497 1.93 -15.62 -17.95
N THR A 498 1.13 -16.46 -18.60
CA THR A 498 -0.29 -16.17 -18.86
C THR A 498 -1.14 -16.97 -17.90
N SER A 499 -2.46 -16.71 -17.86
CA SER A 499 -3.38 -17.52 -17.05
C SER A 499 -3.73 -18.87 -17.70
N LYS A 500 -3.15 -19.19 -18.86
CA LYS A 500 -3.34 -20.48 -19.55
C LYS A 500 -2.34 -21.53 -19.10
N ILE A 501 -2.82 -22.60 -18.50
CA ILE A 501 -1.99 -23.74 -18.06
C ILE A 501 -1.73 -24.67 -19.26
N ASN A 502 -0.47 -25.10 -19.40
CA ASN A 502 -0.07 -26.17 -20.32
C ASN A 502 -0.41 -27.53 -19.68
N PRO A 503 -1.30 -28.32 -20.30
CA PRO A 503 -1.74 -29.60 -19.71
C PRO A 503 -0.64 -30.64 -19.60
N LEU A 504 0.45 -30.53 -20.39
CA LEU A 504 1.54 -31.50 -20.43
C LEU A 504 2.46 -31.39 -19.23
N ASN A 505 2.85 -30.19 -18.84
CA ASN A 505 3.84 -29.96 -17.79
C ASN A 505 3.27 -29.23 -16.55
N LYS A 506 1.98 -28.88 -16.58
CA LYS A 506 1.26 -28.15 -15.50
C LYS A 506 1.84 -26.77 -15.19
N ARG A 507 2.66 -26.18 -16.06
CA ARG A 507 3.15 -24.81 -15.98
C ARG A 507 2.28 -23.89 -16.83
N PHE A 508 2.35 -22.61 -16.58
CA PHE A 508 1.69 -21.63 -17.43
C PHE A 508 2.43 -21.44 -18.76
N PHE A 509 1.69 -21.17 -19.82
CA PHE A 509 2.28 -20.67 -21.04
C PHE A 509 2.76 -19.24 -20.82
N SER A 510 3.82 -18.83 -21.50
CA SER A 510 4.39 -17.49 -21.38
C SER A 510 4.24 -16.69 -22.68
N LEU A 511 4.35 -15.39 -22.55
CA LEU A 511 4.52 -14.39 -23.61
C LEU A 511 5.88 -13.72 -23.44
N THR A 512 6.48 -13.26 -24.55
CA THR A 512 7.69 -12.44 -24.52
C THR A 512 7.31 -11.00 -24.81
N VAL A 513 7.68 -10.08 -23.91
CA VAL A 513 7.25 -8.68 -23.95
C VAL A 513 8.44 -7.76 -24.19
N ASN A 514 8.25 -6.80 -25.08
CA ASN A 514 9.13 -5.66 -25.26
C ASN A 514 8.29 -4.39 -25.01
N ALA A 515 8.78 -3.50 -24.14
CA ALA A 515 8.13 -2.26 -23.80
C ALA A 515 9.14 -1.14 -23.59
N ASP A 516 8.80 0.05 -24.01
CA ASP A 516 9.54 1.28 -23.77
C ASP A 516 8.58 2.47 -23.59
N ASP A 517 9.11 3.69 -23.57
CA ASP A 517 8.31 4.91 -23.38
C ASP A 517 7.35 5.17 -24.55
N ASN A 518 7.51 4.49 -25.68
CA ASN A 518 6.77 4.78 -26.90
C ASN A 518 6.00 3.60 -27.47
N SER A 519 6.32 2.38 -27.08
CA SER A 519 5.77 1.17 -27.69
C SER A 519 5.67 0.01 -26.71
N LEU A 520 4.77 -0.91 -27.03
CA LEU A 520 4.67 -2.22 -26.38
C LEU A 520 4.33 -3.25 -27.44
N SER A 521 5.10 -4.32 -27.46
CA SER A 521 4.84 -5.49 -28.31
C SER A 521 4.93 -6.78 -27.52
N VAL A 522 4.18 -7.77 -27.94
CA VAL A 522 4.11 -9.09 -27.33
C VAL A 522 4.26 -10.18 -28.37
N GLU A 523 5.13 -11.14 -28.11
CA GLU A 523 5.37 -12.32 -28.95
C GLU A 523 4.78 -13.57 -28.29
N ASP A 524 4.02 -14.33 -29.06
CA ASP A 524 3.38 -15.57 -28.61
C ASP A 524 4.32 -16.80 -28.75
N GLN A 525 3.81 -18.00 -28.37
CA GLN A 525 4.58 -19.25 -28.45
C GLN A 525 4.86 -19.71 -29.89
N LEU A 526 4.16 -19.18 -30.87
CA LEU A 526 4.37 -19.50 -32.28
C LEU A 526 5.31 -18.50 -33.00
N GLY A 527 5.83 -17.51 -32.25
CA GLY A 527 6.69 -16.46 -32.80
C GLY A 527 5.93 -15.32 -33.50
N ASN A 528 4.63 -15.21 -33.29
CA ASN A 528 3.88 -14.07 -33.83
C ASN A 528 4.04 -12.87 -32.89
N MET A 529 4.60 -11.80 -33.42
CA MET A 529 4.70 -10.53 -32.72
C MET A 529 3.43 -9.72 -32.95
N ARG A 530 2.87 -9.17 -31.86
CA ARG A 530 1.70 -8.28 -31.88
C ARG A 530 2.06 -6.96 -31.23
N ASN A 531 1.62 -5.86 -31.86
CA ASN A 531 1.88 -4.52 -31.38
C ASN A 531 0.63 -3.96 -30.69
N VAL A 532 0.84 -3.24 -29.60
CA VAL A 532 -0.23 -2.50 -28.95
C VAL A 532 -0.65 -1.32 -29.82
N THR A 533 -1.95 -1.18 -29.99
CA THR A 533 -2.55 -0.08 -30.76
C THR A 533 -2.43 1.24 -30.01
N LYS A 534 -1.53 2.10 -30.42
CA LYS A 534 -1.28 3.40 -29.77
C LYS A 534 -2.32 4.45 -30.18
N GLN A 535 -3.57 4.19 -29.85
CA GLN A 535 -4.69 5.11 -30.03
C GLN A 535 -5.34 5.39 -28.67
N SER A 536 -5.75 6.62 -28.44
CA SER A 536 -6.40 7.03 -27.19
C SER A 536 -7.56 6.10 -26.83
N GLY A 537 -7.56 5.64 -25.57
CA GLY A 537 -8.54 4.70 -25.04
C GLY A 537 -8.33 3.24 -25.44
N LEU A 538 -7.25 2.88 -26.15
CA LEU A 538 -6.94 1.50 -26.54
C LEU A 538 -5.66 0.96 -25.90
N TYR A 539 -4.91 1.78 -25.17
CA TYR A 539 -3.72 1.36 -24.46
C TYR A 539 -3.66 1.99 -23.07
N ASN A 540 -2.95 1.35 -22.18
CA ASN A 540 -2.82 1.76 -20.78
C ASN A 540 -4.17 2.04 -20.10
N ASN A 541 -5.23 1.30 -20.49
CA ASN A 541 -6.52 1.41 -19.81
C ASN A 541 -6.46 0.70 -18.47
N ILE A 542 -6.53 1.48 -17.41
CA ILE A 542 -6.40 0.98 -16.04
C ILE A 542 -7.76 0.56 -15.52
N GLY A 543 -7.82 -0.66 -15.01
CA GLY A 543 -8.93 -1.22 -14.26
C GLY A 543 -8.48 -1.73 -12.90
N ARG A 544 -9.39 -1.87 -11.98
CA ARG A 544 -9.14 -2.52 -10.69
C ARG A 544 -10.28 -3.41 -10.28
N GLU A 545 -9.97 -4.65 -9.97
CA GLU A 545 -10.90 -5.62 -9.39
C GLU A 545 -10.80 -5.54 -7.87
N TYR A 546 -11.95 -5.55 -7.19
CA TYR A 546 -12.03 -5.58 -5.73
C TYR A 546 -12.77 -6.82 -5.27
N TRP A 547 -12.24 -7.47 -4.25
CA TRP A 547 -12.89 -8.55 -3.52
C TRP A 547 -13.18 -8.07 -2.11
N PHE A 548 -14.44 -8.11 -1.72
CA PHE A 548 -14.91 -7.60 -0.44
C PHE A 548 -15.21 -8.73 0.51
N GLN A 549 -14.88 -8.54 1.78
CA GLN A 549 -15.32 -9.37 2.88
C GLN A 549 -16.30 -8.57 3.73
N VAL A 550 -17.45 -9.17 4.05
CA VAL A 550 -18.39 -8.55 4.99
C VAL A 550 -18.04 -9.02 6.39
N SER A 551 -17.71 -8.08 7.25
CA SER A 551 -17.46 -8.29 8.67
C SER A 551 -18.69 -7.88 9.47
N GLY A 552 -19.14 -8.72 10.42
CA GLY A 552 -20.35 -8.51 11.19
C GLY A 552 -21.62 -9.08 10.56
N SER A 553 -22.79 -8.75 11.12
CA SER A 553 -24.09 -9.23 10.64
C SER A 553 -25.19 -8.18 10.78
N GLY A 554 -26.19 -8.23 9.92
CA GLY A 554 -27.34 -7.31 9.93
C GLY A 554 -26.91 -5.87 9.72
N THR A 555 -27.41 -4.94 10.55
CA THR A 555 -27.12 -3.50 10.47
C THR A 555 -25.70 -3.13 10.87
N SER A 556 -24.96 -4.04 11.47
CA SER A 556 -23.55 -3.89 11.86
C SER A 556 -22.59 -4.46 10.82
N ALA A 557 -23.08 -4.95 9.70
CA ALA A 557 -22.24 -5.46 8.61
C ALA A 557 -21.46 -4.31 7.97
N VAL A 558 -20.15 -4.50 7.81
CA VAL A 558 -19.26 -3.55 7.15
C VAL A 558 -18.46 -4.23 6.06
N ASP A 559 -18.30 -3.54 4.93
CA ASP A 559 -17.44 -4.03 3.85
C ASP A 559 -15.99 -3.67 4.14
N GLN A 560 -15.12 -4.64 3.96
CA GLN A 560 -13.67 -4.49 3.99
C GLN A 560 -13.09 -4.94 2.65
N ILE A 561 -12.02 -4.31 2.22
CA ILE A 561 -11.27 -4.72 1.03
C ILE A 561 -10.47 -5.97 1.42
N TYR A 562 -10.95 -7.14 1.00
CA TYR A 562 -10.25 -8.40 1.25
C TYR A 562 -9.05 -8.56 0.33
N ASN A 563 -9.22 -8.18 -0.93
CA ASN A 563 -8.21 -8.30 -1.96
C ASN A 563 -8.49 -7.32 -3.10
N ALA A 564 -7.45 -6.95 -3.84
CA ALA A 564 -7.57 -6.12 -5.02
C ALA A 564 -6.50 -6.51 -6.06
N SER A 565 -6.86 -6.41 -7.34
CA SER A 565 -5.95 -6.64 -8.46
C SER A 565 -6.02 -5.47 -9.43
N ASP A 566 -4.90 -4.87 -9.73
CA ASP A 566 -4.82 -3.81 -10.75
C ASP A 566 -4.54 -4.42 -12.12
N VAL A 567 -5.26 -3.95 -13.12
CA VAL A 567 -5.24 -4.50 -14.47
C VAL A 567 -5.01 -3.39 -15.49
N VAL A 568 -4.18 -3.69 -16.46
CA VAL A 568 -3.99 -2.84 -17.64
C VAL A 568 -4.55 -3.54 -18.87
N VAL A 569 -5.44 -2.87 -19.60
CA VAL A 569 -6.03 -3.38 -20.84
C VAL A 569 -5.41 -2.66 -22.02
N ASN A 570 -4.83 -3.44 -22.93
CA ASN A 570 -4.21 -2.99 -24.16
C ASN A 570 -4.80 -3.70 -25.38
N GLN A 571 -5.22 -2.95 -26.40
CA GLN A 571 -5.57 -3.53 -27.69
C GLN A 571 -4.31 -3.89 -28.48
N ILE A 572 -4.29 -5.07 -29.09
CA ILE A 572 -3.24 -5.55 -29.98
C ILE A 572 -3.75 -5.77 -31.40
N ASP A 573 -2.86 -5.69 -32.38
CA ASP A 573 -3.16 -5.74 -33.81
C ASP A 573 -3.59 -7.14 -34.31
N GLY A 574 -3.54 -8.16 -33.47
CA GLY A 574 -4.00 -9.51 -33.81
C GLY A 574 -3.95 -10.48 -32.64
N PRO A 575 -4.53 -11.67 -32.78
CA PRO A 575 -4.62 -12.66 -31.72
C PRO A 575 -3.28 -13.34 -31.43
N LEU A 576 -3.17 -13.87 -30.17
CA LEU A 576 -2.04 -14.62 -29.65
C LEU A 576 -2.36 -16.12 -29.62
N PHE A 577 -1.37 -16.94 -29.95
CA PHE A 577 -1.52 -18.39 -29.97
C PHE A 577 -0.45 -19.10 -29.14
N TYR A 578 -0.87 -20.13 -28.36
CA TYR A 578 0.03 -20.92 -27.53
C TYR A 578 0.42 -22.25 -28.17
N GLU A 579 -0.32 -22.69 -29.20
CA GLU A 579 -0.02 -23.93 -29.94
C GLU A 579 -0.64 -23.92 -31.34
N GLN A 580 -0.02 -24.66 -32.27
CA GLN A 580 -0.45 -24.74 -33.68
C GLN A 580 -1.87 -25.35 -33.84
N ASN A 581 -2.30 -26.15 -32.86
CA ASN A 581 -3.59 -26.81 -32.90
C ASN A 581 -4.79 -25.83 -32.81
N GLN A 582 -4.58 -24.61 -32.32
CA GLN A 582 -5.60 -23.54 -32.31
C GLN A 582 -5.98 -23.06 -33.72
N LEU A 583 -5.15 -23.31 -34.71
CA LEU A 583 -5.40 -22.98 -36.11
C LEU A 583 -6.06 -24.13 -36.90
N ARG A 584 -6.74 -25.04 -36.18
CA ARG A 584 -7.57 -26.08 -36.78
C ARG A 584 -9.05 -25.73 -36.60
N PRO A 585 -9.90 -26.05 -37.63
CA PRO A 585 -11.33 -25.83 -37.48
C PRO A 585 -11.88 -26.51 -36.21
N TRP A 586 -12.54 -25.73 -35.35
CA TRP A 586 -13.04 -26.21 -34.04
C TRP A 586 -14.00 -27.38 -34.18
N ARG A 587 -14.81 -27.41 -35.27
CA ARG A 587 -15.72 -28.55 -35.55
C ARG A 587 -14.93 -29.85 -35.70
N ALA A 588 -13.80 -29.83 -36.35
CA ALA A 588 -12.94 -31.03 -36.47
C ALA A 588 -12.32 -31.40 -35.13
N VAL A 589 -12.00 -30.44 -34.29
CA VAL A 589 -11.45 -30.67 -32.94
C VAL A 589 -12.45 -31.42 -32.03
N ILE A 590 -13.75 -31.09 -32.11
CA ILE A 590 -14.80 -31.75 -31.35
C ILE A 590 -15.35 -33.02 -32.05
N GLY A 591 -14.78 -33.40 -33.20
CA GLY A 591 -15.13 -34.64 -33.92
C GLY A 591 -16.32 -34.52 -34.87
N LEU A 592 -16.66 -33.30 -35.29
CA LEU A 592 -17.64 -33.03 -36.33
C LEU A 592 -16.98 -32.77 -37.67
N SER A 593 -17.70 -32.97 -38.78
CA SER A 593 -17.21 -32.54 -40.09
C SER A 593 -17.23 -31.04 -40.21
N THR A 594 -16.32 -30.50 -41.02
CA THR A 594 -16.23 -29.06 -41.29
C THR A 594 -17.49 -28.49 -41.98
N ASN A 595 -18.27 -29.37 -42.62
CA ASN A 595 -19.53 -29.03 -43.29
C ASN A 595 -20.79 -29.41 -42.49
N GLY A 596 -20.69 -29.67 -41.20
CA GLY A 596 -21.83 -30.00 -40.33
C GLY A 596 -22.24 -31.48 -40.34
N ALA A 597 -21.63 -32.35 -41.19
CA ALA A 597 -21.85 -33.79 -41.21
C ALA A 597 -20.79 -34.51 -40.35
N LYS A 598 -21.15 -35.65 -39.76
CA LYS A 598 -20.29 -36.48 -38.91
C LYS A 598 -19.04 -36.95 -39.64
N LEU A 599 -17.86 -36.77 -39.08
CA LEU A 599 -16.64 -37.43 -39.56
C LEU A 599 -16.78 -38.94 -39.39
N SER A 600 -16.61 -39.69 -40.48
CA SER A 600 -16.64 -41.16 -40.44
C SER A 600 -15.50 -41.68 -39.53
N LYS A 601 -15.72 -42.79 -38.83
CA LYS A 601 -14.71 -43.43 -37.93
C LYS A 601 -13.35 -43.72 -38.57
N ALA A 602 -13.28 -43.71 -39.89
CA ALA A 602 -12.09 -44.00 -40.67
C ALA A 602 -11.02 -42.87 -40.65
N GLY A 603 -11.36 -41.65 -40.23
CA GLY A 603 -10.43 -40.49 -40.12
C GLY A 603 -9.81 -40.30 -38.76
N ARG A 604 -10.03 -41.17 -37.77
CA ARG A 604 -9.49 -41.12 -36.43
C ARG A 604 -8.24 -42.00 -36.31
N LYS A 605 -7.18 -41.76 -37.07
CA LYS A 605 -5.82 -42.31 -36.80
C LYS A 605 -4.88 -41.18 -36.47
#